data_57aeef318a8811b520b40f6c289e119e
#
_entry.id   57aeef318a8811b520b40f6c289e119e
#
_cell.length_a   1.000
_cell.length_b   1.000
_cell.length_c   1.000
_cell.angle_alpha   90.00
_cell.angle_beta   90.00
_cell.angle_gamma   90.00
#
_symmetry.space_group_name_H-M   'P 1'
#
loop_
_entity.id
_entity.type
_entity.pdbx_description
1 polymer ?
#
loop_
_entity_poly.entity_id
_entity_poly.type
_entity_poly.pdbx_seq_one_letter_code
_entity_poly.pdbx_strand_id
1 'polypeptide(L)'
;SASIFPRALTACFDTYFNSVSADKWRRYTAAQNFSLPLKLSGKLRVVLCSRHFINSQSVRAVLAEKVVQADSVQEFCFDFPKGADGMLFFELQALSGNAAYCGGAYECDAAEKDVQPVKIGVDICTFRREPFVMGNIARMRSDILENAASPLHNHLEVFVSDNGQTLDYDKLNSDTVH
;
A
#
# COMPACT_ATOMS: atom_id res chain seq x y z
N SER A 1 -2.72 16.84 4.28
CA SER A 1 -3.39 17.46 5.45
C SER A 1 -2.99 16.73 6.72
N ALA A 2 -2.63 17.47 7.77
CA ALA A 2 -2.30 16.89 9.06
C ALA A 2 -3.57 16.42 9.78
N SER A 3 -3.53 15.22 10.38
CA SER A 3 -4.59 14.74 11.27
C SER A 3 -4.21 15.09 12.72
N ILE A 4 -4.96 15.98 13.34
CA ILE A 4 -4.78 16.35 14.75
C ILE A 4 -5.55 15.34 15.61
N PHE A 5 -4.88 14.74 16.58
CA PHE A 5 -5.49 13.77 17.49
C PHE A 5 -5.90 14.43 18.82
N PRO A 6 -7.13 14.20 19.30
CA PRO A 6 -7.46 14.52 20.68
C PRO A 6 -6.59 13.69 21.64
N ARG A 7 -6.31 14.24 22.82
CA ARG A 7 -5.52 13.56 23.85
C ARG A 7 -6.11 12.18 24.19
N ALA A 8 -5.26 11.19 24.34
CA ALA A 8 -5.58 9.78 24.61
C ALA A 8 -6.24 9.01 23.44
N LEU A 9 -6.41 9.61 22.26
CA LEU A 9 -6.85 8.87 21.09
C LEU A 9 -5.72 7.92 20.63
N THR A 10 -6.10 6.68 20.36
CA THR A 10 -5.24 5.70 19.69
C THR A 10 -5.77 5.46 18.28
N ALA A 11 -4.91 5.64 17.28
CA ALA A 11 -5.18 5.29 15.90
C ALA A 11 -4.38 4.04 15.55
N CYS A 12 -5.04 3.02 15.01
CA CYS A 12 -4.43 1.78 14.54
C CYS A 12 -4.38 1.76 13.02
N PHE A 13 -3.19 1.51 12.46
CA PHE A 13 -2.91 1.47 11.02
C PHE A 13 -2.75 0.03 10.55
N ASP A 14 -3.69 -0.83 10.87
CA ASP A 14 -3.68 -2.25 10.51
C ASP A 14 -4.58 -2.62 9.32
N THR A 15 -5.02 -1.61 8.58
CA THR A 15 -5.83 -1.81 7.39
C THR A 15 -4.99 -2.21 6.18
N TYR A 16 -5.64 -2.74 5.14
CA TYR A 16 -4.99 -3.29 3.95
C TYR A 16 -3.94 -2.38 3.32
N PHE A 17 -4.21 -1.06 3.24
CA PHE A 17 -3.28 -0.10 2.64
C PHE A 17 -2.28 0.52 3.62
N ASN A 18 -2.41 0.25 4.90
CA ASN A 18 -1.57 0.83 5.95
C ASN A 18 -0.69 -0.21 6.65
N SER A 19 -0.59 -1.40 6.09
CA SER A 19 0.23 -2.49 6.59
C SER A 19 1.05 -3.12 5.47
N VAL A 20 2.17 -3.75 5.82
CA VAL A 20 3.05 -4.44 4.87
C VAL A 20 3.23 -5.91 5.26
N SER A 21 3.10 -6.82 4.30
CA SER A 21 3.38 -8.24 4.52
C SER A 21 4.88 -8.51 4.41
N ALA A 22 5.59 -8.54 5.53
CA ALA A 22 7.02 -8.81 5.56
C ALA A 22 7.38 -10.14 4.90
N ASP A 23 6.59 -11.19 5.14
CA ASP A 23 6.83 -12.52 4.58
C ASP A 23 6.75 -12.54 3.06
N LYS A 24 5.75 -11.83 2.49
CA LYS A 24 5.60 -11.73 1.03
C LYS A 24 6.74 -10.92 0.43
N TRP A 25 7.07 -9.78 1.05
CA TRP A 25 8.19 -8.96 0.57
C TRP A 25 9.51 -9.73 0.57
N ARG A 26 9.84 -10.44 1.66
CA ARG A 26 11.05 -11.29 1.71
C ARG A 26 11.03 -12.45 0.72
N ARG A 27 9.86 -13.00 0.44
CA ARG A 27 9.73 -14.12 -0.52
C ARG A 27 9.96 -13.69 -1.96
N TYR A 28 9.51 -12.49 -2.33
CA TYR A 28 9.46 -12.07 -3.73
C TYR A 28 10.44 -10.92 -4.06
N THR A 29 11.15 -10.41 -3.07
CA THR A 29 12.16 -9.34 -3.24
C THR A 29 13.41 -9.61 -2.40
N ALA A 30 14.42 -8.74 -2.54
CA ALA A 30 15.62 -8.79 -1.71
C ALA A 30 15.43 -8.12 -0.34
N ALA A 31 14.26 -7.60 -0.01
CA ALA A 31 13.99 -6.92 1.26
C ALA A 31 14.16 -7.84 2.47
N GLN A 32 14.95 -7.42 3.44
CA GLN A 32 15.14 -8.14 4.70
C GLN A 32 14.69 -7.34 5.91
N ASN A 33 14.95 -6.03 5.91
CA ASN A 33 14.63 -5.13 7.00
C ASN A 33 13.62 -4.09 6.55
N PHE A 34 12.77 -3.66 7.48
CA PHE A 34 11.72 -2.67 7.23
C PHE A 34 11.85 -1.53 8.22
N SER A 35 11.66 -0.31 7.74
CA SER A 35 11.59 0.91 8.54
C SER A 35 10.32 1.69 8.22
N LEU A 36 9.99 2.61 9.11
CA LEU A 36 8.78 3.41 9.05
C LEU A 36 9.11 4.87 9.38
N PRO A 37 9.50 5.71 8.41
CA PRO A 37 9.56 7.14 8.60
C PRO A 37 8.15 7.71 8.75
N LEU A 38 7.92 8.43 9.85
CA LEU A 38 6.66 9.10 10.18
C LEU A 38 6.90 10.58 10.41
N LYS A 39 6.06 11.43 9.83
CA LYS A 39 6.03 12.88 10.07
C LYS A 39 5.06 13.19 11.20
N LEU A 40 5.60 13.56 12.35
CA LEU A 40 4.87 13.73 13.62
C LEU A 40 5.14 15.09 14.24
N SER A 41 4.18 15.61 15.01
CA SER A 41 4.37 16.72 15.94
C SER A 41 3.58 16.50 17.23
N GLY A 42 3.90 17.25 18.29
CA GLY A 42 3.39 17.02 19.62
C GLY A 42 4.04 15.84 20.30
N LYS A 43 3.40 15.28 21.31
CA LYS A 43 3.88 14.11 22.04
C LYS A 43 3.02 12.89 21.71
N LEU A 44 3.67 11.87 21.13
CA LEU A 44 3.02 10.62 20.70
C LEU A 44 3.79 9.41 21.20
N ARG A 45 3.06 8.34 21.50
CA ARG A 45 3.59 6.98 21.62
C ARG A 45 3.36 6.28 20.31
N VAL A 46 4.42 5.77 19.71
CA VAL A 46 4.41 4.97 18.49
C VAL A 46 4.63 3.52 18.89
N VAL A 47 3.75 2.63 18.45
CA VAL A 47 3.82 1.19 18.73
C VAL A 47 3.95 0.45 17.42
N LEU A 48 5.04 -0.26 17.22
CA LEU A 48 5.24 -1.16 16.08
C LEU A 48 4.64 -2.52 16.40
N CYS A 49 3.84 -3.04 15.50
CA CYS A 49 3.08 -4.27 15.69
C CYS A 49 3.28 -5.23 14.53
N SER A 50 3.04 -6.52 14.80
CA SER A 50 2.79 -7.51 13.76
C SER A 50 1.47 -8.23 14.00
N ARG A 51 0.93 -8.79 12.92
CA ARG A 51 -0.26 -9.64 12.94
C ARG A 51 -0.01 -10.90 12.15
N HIS A 52 -0.36 -12.03 12.76
CA HIS A 52 -0.33 -13.35 12.15
C HIS A 52 -1.72 -13.95 12.14
N PHE A 53 -1.97 -14.83 11.19
CA PHE A 53 -3.16 -15.67 11.18
C PHE A 53 -2.74 -17.10 11.53
N ILE A 54 -3.09 -17.55 12.72
CA ILE A 54 -2.79 -18.88 13.22
C ILE A 54 -4.13 -19.60 13.46
N ASN A 55 -4.36 -20.73 12.79
CA ASN A 55 -5.61 -21.51 12.87
C ASN A 55 -6.86 -20.61 12.66
N SER A 56 -6.85 -19.76 11.65
CA SER A 56 -7.90 -18.80 11.33
C SER A 56 -8.15 -17.72 12.39
N GLN A 57 -7.30 -17.62 13.38
CA GLN A 57 -7.35 -16.56 14.39
C GLN A 57 -6.29 -15.50 14.11
N SER A 58 -6.68 -14.25 14.24
CA SER A 58 -5.77 -13.11 14.14
C SER A 58 -5.05 -12.90 15.48
N VAL A 59 -3.73 -13.04 15.48
CA VAL A 59 -2.88 -12.83 16.65
C VAL A 59 -2.05 -11.58 16.43
N ARG A 60 -2.23 -10.59 17.30
CA ARG A 60 -1.44 -9.34 17.30
C ARG A 60 -0.29 -9.46 18.29
N ALA A 61 0.89 -9.00 17.89
CA ALA A 61 2.06 -8.85 18.77
C ALA A 61 2.56 -7.41 18.74
N VAL A 62 3.00 -6.90 19.88
CA VAL A 62 3.77 -5.66 19.98
C VAL A 62 5.24 -6.00 19.79
N LEU A 63 5.88 -5.35 18.83
CA LEU A 63 7.29 -5.59 18.48
C LEU A 63 8.22 -4.58 19.16
N ALA A 64 7.82 -3.31 19.17
CA ALA A 64 8.56 -2.23 19.81
C ALA A 64 7.63 -1.04 20.11
N GLU A 65 8.04 -0.18 21.03
CA GLU A 65 7.35 1.08 21.30
C GLU A 65 8.34 2.20 21.60
N LYS A 66 7.97 3.42 21.23
CA LYS A 66 8.78 4.61 21.48
C LYS A 66 7.88 5.82 21.70
N VAL A 67 8.22 6.65 22.66
CA VAL A 67 7.60 7.97 22.82
C VAL A 67 8.49 9.00 22.13
N VAL A 68 7.87 9.82 21.29
CA VAL A 68 8.51 10.95 20.60
C VAL A 68 7.82 12.25 20.99
N GLN A 69 8.56 13.36 20.91
CA GLN A 69 8.04 14.69 21.13
C GLN A 69 8.74 15.68 20.20
N ALA A 70 7.94 16.52 19.53
CA ALA A 70 8.43 17.60 18.69
C ALA A 70 7.48 18.79 18.74
N ASP A 71 8.01 19.99 18.78
CA ASP A 71 7.22 21.23 18.81
C ASP A 71 6.64 21.60 17.44
N SER A 72 7.27 21.09 16.37
CA SER A 72 6.81 21.22 14.98
C SER A 72 6.86 19.87 14.29
N VAL A 73 6.32 19.78 13.08
CA VAL A 73 6.36 18.55 12.28
C VAL A 73 7.79 18.17 11.99
N GLN A 74 8.20 16.98 12.44
CA GLN A 74 9.50 16.36 12.21
C GLN A 74 9.31 14.94 11.73
N GLU A 75 10.30 14.43 11.00
CA GLU A 75 10.35 13.03 10.59
C GLU A 75 11.11 12.20 11.62
N PHE A 76 10.49 11.10 12.03
CA PHE A 76 11.06 10.11 12.93
C PHE A 76 11.06 8.76 12.21
N CYS A 77 12.22 8.14 12.11
CA CYS A 77 12.34 6.79 11.56
C CYS A 77 12.27 5.74 12.67
N PHE A 78 11.48 4.70 12.45
CA PHE A 78 11.28 3.57 13.37
C PHE A 78 11.63 2.28 12.64
N ASP A 79 12.66 1.59 13.11
CA ASP A 79 13.04 0.30 12.56
C ASP A 79 12.22 -0.82 13.18
N PHE A 80 11.64 -1.68 12.34
CA PHE A 80 11.10 -2.94 12.83
C PHE A 80 12.23 -3.87 13.27
N PRO A 81 12.04 -4.65 14.34
CA PRO A 81 13.06 -5.62 14.77
C PRO A 81 13.48 -6.55 13.63
N LYS A 82 14.76 -6.90 13.56
CA LYS A 82 15.25 -7.86 12.56
C LYS A 82 14.47 -9.17 12.65
N GLY A 83 14.05 -9.68 11.51
CA GLY A 83 13.27 -10.90 11.43
C GLY A 83 11.78 -10.73 11.80
N ALA A 84 11.32 -9.50 12.10
CA ALA A 84 9.88 -9.25 12.27
C ALA A 84 9.11 -9.74 11.04
N ASP A 85 8.06 -10.53 11.23
CA ASP A 85 7.32 -11.22 10.18
C ASP A 85 5.81 -10.98 10.29
N GLY A 86 5.03 -11.56 9.37
CA GLY A 86 3.60 -11.36 9.26
C GLY A 86 3.23 -10.00 8.64
N MET A 87 2.05 -9.50 8.99
CA MET A 87 1.59 -8.17 8.59
C MET A 87 2.12 -7.15 9.59
N LEU A 88 3.09 -6.34 9.17
CA LEU A 88 3.65 -5.25 9.97
C LEU A 88 2.76 -4.02 9.87
N PHE A 89 2.48 -3.39 11.00
CA PHE A 89 1.70 -2.16 11.10
C PHE A 89 2.10 -1.36 12.34
N PHE A 90 1.51 -0.20 12.51
CA PHE A 90 1.80 0.67 13.65
C PHE A 90 0.53 1.26 14.27
N GLU A 91 0.66 1.69 15.50
CA GLU A 91 -0.36 2.43 16.23
C GLU A 91 0.22 3.74 16.75
N LEU A 92 -0.60 4.78 16.76
CA LEU A 92 -0.26 6.08 17.31
C LEU A 92 -1.18 6.41 18.46
N GLN A 93 -0.62 6.71 19.63
CA GLN A 93 -1.37 7.21 20.78
C GLN A 93 -0.95 8.66 21.08
N ALA A 94 -1.90 9.57 21.03
CA ALA A 94 -1.69 10.95 21.40
C ALA A 94 -1.49 11.10 22.91
N LEU A 95 -0.36 11.65 23.32
CA LEU A 95 -0.04 11.97 24.73
C LEU A 95 -0.17 13.46 25.05
N SER A 96 -0.35 14.30 24.01
CA SER A 96 -0.63 15.73 24.16
C SER A 96 -1.80 16.14 23.26
N GLY A 97 -2.47 17.25 23.59
CA GLY A 97 -3.62 17.74 22.82
C GLY A 97 -3.27 18.36 21.46
N ASN A 98 -1.98 18.60 21.20
CA ASN A 98 -1.46 19.11 19.92
C ASN A 98 -0.73 18.05 19.10
N ALA A 99 -0.91 16.78 19.44
CA ALA A 99 -0.31 15.68 18.69
C ALA A 99 -0.90 15.59 17.28
N ALA A 100 -0.05 15.47 16.26
CA ALA A 100 -0.48 15.35 14.88
C ALA A 100 0.37 14.33 14.11
N TYR A 101 -0.29 13.66 13.17
CA TYR A 101 0.30 12.78 12.16
C TYR A 101 0.13 13.41 10.79
N CYS A 102 1.23 13.59 10.07
CA CYS A 102 1.28 14.27 8.78
C CYS A 102 1.64 13.35 7.61
N GLY A 103 1.78 12.06 7.87
CA GLY A 103 2.09 11.06 6.87
C GLY A 103 3.29 10.20 7.23
N GLY A 104 3.51 9.18 6.41
CA GLY A 104 4.62 8.23 6.54
C GLY A 104 4.56 7.22 5.41
N ALA A 105 5.61 6.42 5.29
CA ALA A 105 5.69 5.33 4.33
C ALA A 105 6.48 4.18 4.94
N TYR A 106 6.27 2.96 4.43
CA TYR A 106 7.18 1.86 4.72
C TYR A 106 8.36 1.93 3.78
N GLU A 107 9.53 1.72 4.31
CA GLU A 107 10.78 1.57 3.56
C GLU A 107 11.39 0.21 3.82
N CYS A 108 12.23 -0.27 2.91
CA CYS A 108 12.98 -1.51 3.09
C CYS A 108 14.38 -1.35 2.53
N ASP A 109 15.26 -2.27 2.92
CA ASP A 109 16.66 -2.32 2.50
C ASP A 109 16.88 -2.99 1.14
N ALA A 110 15.82 -3.30 0.40
CA ALA A 110 15.96 -3.79 -0.96
C ALA A 110 16.58 -2.70 -1.83
N ALA A 111 17.76 -2.96 -2.37
CA ALA A 111 18.31 -2.10 -3.40
C ALA A 111 17.44 -2.19 -4.65
N GLU A 112 17.24 -1.08 -5.36
CA GLU A 112 16.54 -1.03 -6.66
C GLU A 112 17.21 -1.91 -7.75
N LYS A 113 18.27 -2.62 -7.41
CA LYS A 113 19.06 -3.42 -8.34
C LYS A 113 18.27 -4.66 -8.76
N ASP A 114 18.09 -4.77 -10.07
CA ASP A 114 17.59 -5.94 -10.76
C ASP A 114 16.08 -6.23 -10.63
N VAL A 115 15.26 -5.18 -10.50
CA VAL A 115 13.83 -5.35 -10.77
C VAL A 115 13.67 -5.59 -12.27
N GLN A 116 13.43 -6.86 -12.64
CA GLN A 116 13.00 -7.17 -14.01
C GLN A 116 11.68 -6.42 -14.27
N PRO A 117 11.50 -5.85 -15.46
CA PRO A 117 10.25 -5.19 -15.80
C PRO A 117 9.09 -6.17 -15.58
N VAL A 118 8.22 -5.88 -14.63
CA VAL A 118 7.06 -6.72 -14.33
C VAL A 118 5.98 -6.43 -15.36
N LYS A 119 5.47 -7.47 -16.02
CA LYS A 119 4.23 -7.37 -16.78
C LYS A 119 3.05 -7.46 -15.83
N ILE A 120 2.10 -6.55 -15.95
CA ILE A 120 0.90 -6.47 -15.12
C ILE A 120 -0.29 -6.85 -15.98
N GLY A 121 -1.00 -7.92 -15.60
CA GLY A 121 -2.30 -8.28 -16.16
C GLY A 121 -3.41 -7.61 -15.35
N VAL A 122 -4.28 -6.86 -15.99
CA VAL A 122 -5.52 -6.33 -15.40
C VAL A 122 -6.68 -7.16 -15.90
N ASP A 123 -7.34 -7.87 -14.99
CA ASP A 123 -8.50 -8.71 -15.30
C ASP A 123 -9.80 -7.97 -14.97
N ILE A 124 -10.66 -7.76 -15.96
CA ILE A 124 -11.95 -7.09 -15.81
C ILE A 124 -13.06 -8.10 -16.06
N CYS A 125 -13.67 -8.60 -15.00
CA CYS A 125 -14.88 -9.40 -15.12
C CYS A 125 -16.11 -8.49 -15.18
N THR A 126 -16.96 -8.68 -16.19
CA THR A 126 -18.17 -7.87 -16.36
C THR A 126 -19.42 -8.69 -16.65
N PHE A 127 -20.56 -8.17 -16.24
CA PHE A 127 -21.88 -8.67 -16.61
C PHE A 127 -22.81 -7.48 -16.86
N ARG A 128 -23.12 -7.22 -18.15
CA ARG A 128 -24.03 -6.16 -18.59
C ARG A 128 -23.68 -4.76 -18.05
N ARG A 129 -22.38 -4.41 -18.10
CA ARG A 129 -21.86 -3.11 -17.61
C ARG A 129 -20.99 -2.42 -18.66
N GLU A 130 -21.34 -2.54 -19.94
CA GLU A 130 -20.58 -2.05 -21.09
C GLU A 130 -20.07 -0.60 -20.94
N PRO A 131 -20.92 0.40 -20.58
CA PRO A 131 -20.45 1.78 -20.51
C PRO A 131 -19.33 1.99 -19.51
N PHE A 132 -19.36 1.25 -18.38
CA PHE A 132 -18.31 1.32 -17.36
C PHE A 132 -17.02 0.67 -17.84
N VAL A 133 -17.11 -0.49 -18.48
CA VAL A 133 -15.94 -1.20 -19.03
C VAL A 133 -15.31 -0.37 -20.13
N MET A 134 -16.09 0.10 -21.08
CA MET A 134 -15.59 0.93 -22.19
C MET A 134 -14.94 2.23 -21.68
N GLY A 135 -15.56 2.89 -20.68
CA GLY A 135 -15.00 4.09 -20.06
C GLY A 135 -13.69 3.83 -19.33
N ASN A 136 -13.57 2.71 -18.60
CA ASN A 136 -12.35 2.31 -17.90
C ASN A 136 -11.23 1.98 -18.89
N ILE A 137 -11.53 1.21 -19.95
CA ILE A 137 -10.53 0.87 -20.97
C ILE A 137 -10.08 2.11 -21.73
N ALA A 138 -11.00 3.01 -22.11
CA ALA A 138 -10.63 4.26 -22.77
C ALA A 138 -9.66 5.08 -21.89
N ARG A 139 -9.92 5.16 -20.58
CA ARG A 139 -9.03 5.83 -19.63
C ARG A 139 -7.69 5.12 -19.50
N MET A 140 -7.66 3.79 -19.37
CA MET A 140 -6.41 3.03 -19.32
C MET A 140 -5.59 3.19 -20.60
N ARG A 141 -6.24 3.25 -21.77
CA ARG A 141 -5.56 3.56 -23.04
C ARG A 141 -4.89 4.93 -22.99
N SER A 142 -5.66 5.99 -22.70
CA SER A 142 -5.16 7.35 -22.69
C SER A 142 -4.06 7.59 -21.64
N ASP A 143 -4.22 7.02 -20.45
CA ASP A 143 -3.36 7.33 -19.31
C ASP A 143 -2.14 6.42 -19.20
N ILE A 144 -2.22 5.19 -19.77
CA ILE A 144 -1.20 4.17 -19.60
C ILE A 144 -0.77 3.53 -20.91
N LEU A 145 -1.69 2.82 -21.62
CA LEU A 145 -1.33 1.92 -22.70
C LEU A 145 -0.74 2.66 -23.92
N GLU A 146 -1.32 3.81 -24.26
CA GLU A 146 -0.91 4.66 -25.38
C GLU A 146 -0.06 5.85 -24.93
N ASN A 147 0.16 6.02 -23.63
CA ASN A 147 0.94 7.12 -23.07
C ASN A 147 2.39 6.69 -22.83
N ALA A 148 3.28 7.04 -23.75
CA ALA A 148 4.72 6.74 -23.64
C ALA A 148 5.41 7.37 -22.40
N ALA A 149 4.81 8.39 -21.75
CA ALA A 149 5.31 8.97 -20.51
C ALA A 149 4.86 8.20 -19.27
N SER A 150 3.94 7.25 -19.40
CA SER A 150 3.51 6.41 -18.28
C SER A 150 4.60 5.42 -17.89
N PRO A 151 4.94 5.29 -16.61
CA PRO A 151 5.90 4.27 -16.15
C PRO A 151 5.40 2.82 -16.38
N LEU A 152 4.11 2.65 -16.66
CA LEU A 152 3.49 1.34 -16.95
C LEU A 152 3.29 1.11 -18.47
N HIS A 153 3.71 2.04 -19.32
CA HIS A 153 3.66 1.86 -20.77
C HIS A 153 4.46 0.61 -21.18
N ASN A 154 3.89 -0.24 -22.00
CA ASN A 154 4.42 -1.55 -22.41
C ASN A 154 4.56 -2.61 -21.28
N HIS A 155 4.10 -2.29 -20.07
CA HIS A 155 4.14 -3.21 -18.92
C HIS A 155 2.75 -3.69 -18.48
N LEU A 156 1.67 -3.21 -19.10
CA LEU A 156 0.31 -3.51 -18.74
C LEU A 156 -0.45 -4.13 -19.91
N GLU A 157 -1.14 -5.24 -19.63
CA GLU A 157 -2.07 -5.90 -20.54
C GLU A 157 -3.45 -5.99 -19.84
N VAL A 158 -4.53 -5.81 -20.59
CA VAL A 158 -5.90 -5.84 -20.05
C VAL A 158 -6.66 -7.02 -20.64
N PHE A 159 -7.23 -7.83 -19.78
CA PHE A 159 -8.06 -8.97 -20.14
C PHE A 159 -9.51 -8.68 -19.72
N VAL A 160 -10.48 -8.93 -20.62
CA VAL A 160 -11.88 -8.66 -20.34
C VAL A 160 -12.69 -9.95 -20.45
N SER A 161 -13.28 -10.38 -19.33
CA SER A 161 -14.19 -11.50 -19.26
C SER A 161 -15.64 -11.01 -19.23
N ASP A 162 -16.32 -11.02 -20.37
CA ASP A 162 -17.73 -10.58 -20.48
C ASP A 162 -18.71 -11.76 -20.35
N ASN A 163 -19.18 -11.99 -19.13
CA ASN A 163 -20.19 -13.00 -18.83
C ASN A 163 -21.59 -12.64 -19.35
N GLY A 164 -21.81 -11.41 -19.79
CA GLY A 164 -23.05 -10.91 -20.34
C GLY A 164 -23.15 -11.04 -21.86
N GLN A 165 -22.02 -11.23 -22.53
CA GLN A 165 -21.89 -11.24 -23.99
C GLN A 165 -22.51 -10.00 -24.66
N THR A 166 -22.23 -8.83 -24.05
CA THR A 166 -22.83 -7.56 -24.46
C THR A 166 -21.81 -6.56 -25.00
N LEU A 167 -20.50 -6.87 -24.85
CA LEU A 167 -19.42 -6.00 -25.33
C LEU A 167 -19.19 -6.13 -26.83
N ASP A 168 -18.87 -5.02 -27.45
CA ASP A 168 -18.41 -4.95 -28.83
C ASP A 168 -16.90 -5.24 -28.88
N TYR A 169 -16.53 -6.48 -29.08
CA TYR A 169 -15.13 -6.93 -29.06
C TYR A 169 -14.30 -6.31 -30.18
N ASP A 170 -14.90 -5.96 -31.31
CA ASP A 170 -14.18 -5.32 -32.42
C ASP A 170 -13.68 -3.91 -32.04
N LYS A 171 -14.37 -3.25 -31.10
CA LYS A 171 -13.94 -1.98 -30.53
C LYS A 171 -12.94 -2.11 -29.37
N LEU A 172 -12.93 -3.27 -28.72
CA LEU A 172 -12.10 -3.51 -27.55
C LEU A 172 -10.72 -4.05 -27.91
N ASN A 173 -10.65 -5.02 -28.82
CA ASN A 173 -9.43 -5.74 -29.12
C ASN A 173 -8.31 -4.82 -29.65
N SER A 174 -7.15 -5.00 -29.10
CA SER A 174 -5.89 -4.39 -29.53
C SER A 174 -4.74 -5.27 -29.07
N ASP A 175 -3.49 -4.89 -29.40
CA ASP A 175 -2.30 -5.64 -28.98
C ASP A 175 -2.15 -5.73 -27.44
N THR A 176 -2.85 -4.89 -26.69
CA THR A 176 -2.77 -4.78 -25.22
C THR A 176 -4.10 -4.98 -24.50
N VAL A 177 -5.21 -5.12 -25.21
CA VAL A 177 -6.56 -5.37 -24.66
C VAL A 177 -7.15 -6.59 -25.36
N HIS A 178 -7.52 -7.61 -24.60
CA HIS A 178 -7.98 -8.92 -25.06
C HIS A 178 -9.35 -9.30 -24.50
#